data_40bee7aacbca9f9b0657bf2ac7216eb4
#
_entry.id   40bee7aacbca9f9b0657bf2ac7216eb4
#
_cell.length_a   1.000
_cell.length_b   1.000
_cell.length_c   1.000
_cell.angle_alpha   90.00
_cell.angle_beta   90.00
_cell.angle_gamma   90.00
#
_symmetry.space_group_name_H-M   'P 1'
#
loop_
_entity.id
_entity.type
_entity.pdbx_description
1 polymer ?
#
loop_
_entity_poly.entity_id
_entity_poly.type
_entity_poly.pdbx_seq_one_letter_code
_entity_poly.pdbx_strand_id
1 'polypeptide(L)'
;MCIRDRGIDKYFWYDVENDSTRLFTEITSLNQKKVAEDPGHHPLQIWCADMWAVLWNLWKRGKHTEVTDALDFSWSVTPANEWFKRPIYHNAGVTDSMKDMFYKGLYIDELPPLDLNVGKERCSYMYYKMYQMAAI
;
A
#
# COMPACT_ATOMS: atom_id res chain seq x y z
N MET A 1 -19.07 -7.18 0.68
CA MET A 1 -18.60 -8.43 0.05
C MET A 1 -18.74 -9.55 1.07
N CYS A 2 -19.74 -10.44 0.92
CA CYS A 2 -19.89 -11.59 1.80
C CYS A 2 -18.93 -12.68 1.34
N ILE A 3 -17.80 -12.82 2.02
CA ILE A 3 -16.91 -13.98 1.82
C ILE A 3 -17.60 -15.19 2.47
N ARG A 4 -18.43 -15.87 1.70
CA ARG A 4 -18.90 -17.22 2.04
C ARG A 4 -17.87 -18.27 1.61
N ASP A 5 -16.62 -18.10 2.02
CA ASP A 5 -15.62 -19.10 1.74
C ASP A 5 -15.49 -20.03 2.95
N ARG A 6 -15.84 -21.30 2.74
CA ARG A 6 -15.63 -22.36 3.74
C ARG A 6 -14.13 -22.48 3.97
N GLY A 7 -13.63 -21.97 5.09
CA GLY A 7 -12.23 -22.05 5.48
C GLY A 7 -11.57 -20.72 5.84
N ILE A 8 -12.29 -19.58 5.70
CA ILE A 8 -11.89 -18.31 6.31
C ILE A 8 -12.84 -18.07 7.50
N ASP A 9 -12.41 -18.45 8.67
CA ASP A 9 -13.12 -18.35 9.93
C ASP A 9 -12.32 -17.51 10.95
N LYS A 10 -12.77 -17.44 12.18
CA LYS A 10 -12.07 -16.71 13.23
C LYS A 10 -10.65 -17.24 13.50
N TYR A 11 -10.41 -18.51 13.28
CA TYR A 11 -9.09 -19.13 13.49
C TYR A 11 -8.11 -18.74 12.39
N PHE A 12 -8.60 -18.51 11.17
CA PHE A 12 -7.78 -17.92 10.11
C PHE A 12 -7.23 -16.56 10.53
N TRP A 13 -8.10 -15.68 11.03
CA TRP A 13 -7.68 -14.34 11.44
C TRP A 13 -6.79 -14.35 12.68
N TYR A 14 -7.01 -15.29 13.59
CA TYR A 14 -6.11 -15.51 14.72
C TYR A 14 -4.70 -15.94 14.28
N ASP A 15 -4.61 -16.87 13.31
CA ASP A 15 -3.32 -17.27 12.74
C ASP A 15 -2.64 -16.11 12.01
N VAL A 16 -3.42 -15.29 11.26
CA VAL A 16 -2.90 -14.09 10.57
C VAL A 16 -2.34 -13.09 11.58
N GLU A 17 -3.04 -12.79 12.66
CA GLU A 17 -2.58 -11.89 13.72
C GLU A 17 -1.27 -12.37 14.35
N ASN A 18 -1.19 -13.64 14.72
CA ASN A 18 0.00 -14.22 15.30
C ASN A 18 1.20 -14.20 14.33
N ASP A 19 0.99 -14.65 13.09
CA ASP A 19 2.04 -14.67 12.07
C ASP A 19 2.49 -13.25 11.70
N SER A 20 1.57 -12.30 11.59
CA SER A 20 1.86 -10.89 11.34
C SER A 20 2.74 -10.28 12.44
N THR A 21 2.37 -10.50 13.71
CA THR A 21 3.13 -10.02 14.87
C THR A 21 4.52 -10.63 14.91
N ARG A 22 4.62 -11.95 14.67
CA ARG A 22 5.90 -12.65 14.64
C ARG A 22 6.79 -12.15 13.51
N LEU A 23 6.26 -12.03 12.29
CA LEU A 23 6.98 -11.51 11.13
C LEU A 23 7.50 -10.10 11.39
N PHE A 24 6.64 -9.22 11.89
CA PHE A 24 7.03 -7.85 12.22
C PHE A 24 8.21 -7.83 13.20
N THR A 25 8.14 -8.62 14.26
CA THR A 25 9.19 -8.68 15.30
C THR A 25 10.50 -9.26 14.77
N GLU A 26 10.43 -10.39 14.07
CA GLU A 26 11.61 -11.10 13.55
C GLU A 26 12.31 -10.28 12.46
N ILE A 27 11.54 -9.68 11.51
CA ILE A 27 12.12 -8.87 10.43
C ILE A 27 12.69 -7.56 10.99
N THR A 28 12.05 -6.95 11.98
CA THR A 28 12.60 -5.76 12.65
C THR A 28 13.97 -6.08 13.27
N SER A 29 14.07 -7.18 14.02
CA SER A 29 15.32 -7.62 14.61
C SER A 29 16.40 -7.93 13.56
N LEU A 30 16.00 -8.63 12.49
CA LEU A 30 16.90 -8.93 11.36
C LEU A 30 17.41 -7.65 10.69
N ASN A 31 16.53 -6.71 10.39
CA ASN A 31 16.89 -5.44 9.77
C ASN A 31 17.87 -4.65 10.64
N GLN A 32 17.63 -4.55 11.94
CA GLN A 32 18.53 -3.89 12.89
C GLN A 32 19.93 -4.52 12.88
N LYS A 33 19.99 -5.85 12.92
CA LYS A 33 21.25 -6.60 12.86
C LYS A 33 21.97 -6.35 11.53
N LYS A 34 21.25 -6.44 10.39
CA LYS A 34 21.84 -6.29 9.06
C LYS A 34 22.35 -4.87 8.80
N VAL A 35 21.62 -3.85 9.23
CA VAL A 35 22.07 -2.45 9.13
C VAL A 35 23.28 -2.18 10.02
N ALA A 36 23.38 -2.83 11.20
CA ALA A 36 24.55 -2.72 12.07
C ALA A 36 25.80 -3.41 11.46
N GLU A 37 25.62 -4.52 10.72
CA GLU A 37 26.69 -5.22 10.01
C GLU A 37 27.11 -4.49 8.73
N ASP A 38 26.16 -3.90 8.01
CA ASP A 38 26.35 -3.17 6.73
C ASP A 38 25.41 -1.94 6.68
N PRO A 39 25.95 -0.73 6.89
CA PRO A 39 25.16 0.51 6.80
C PRO A 39 24.53 0.78 5.43
N GLY A 40 25.02 0.12 4.37
CA GLY A 40 24.42 0.18 3.03
C GLY A 40 23.29 -0.82 2.79
N HIS A 41 22.99 -1.67 3.76
CA HIS A 41 21.93 -2.66 3.64
C HIS A 41 20.55 -2.02 3.52
N HIS A 42 19.78 -2.43 2.50
CA HIS A 42 18.39 -2.02 2.34
C HIS A 42 17.47 -2.91 3.20
N PRO A 43 16.84 -2.37 4.25
CA PRO A 43 15.97 -3.14 5.11
C PRO A 43 14.77 -3.75 4.37
N LEU A 44 14.36 -4.94 4.77
CA LEU A 44 13.09 -5.53 4.33
C LEU A 44 11.92 -4.66 4.79
N GLN A 45 10.91 -4.52 3.96
CA GLN A 45 9.72 -3.72 4.25
C GLN A 45 8.81 -4.44 5.24
N ILE A 46 8.85 -4.03 6.50
CA ILE A 46 8.07 -4.67 7.58
C ILE A 46 6.60 -4.24 7.62
N TRP A 47 6.26 -3.12 6.99
CA TRP A 47 4.89 -2.59 6.98
C TRP A 47 3.89 -3.48 6.24
N CYS A 48 4.35 -4.44 5.44
CA CYS A 48 3.50 -5.39 4.73
C CYS A 48 3.47 -6.78 5.40
N ALA A 49 3.89 -6.90 6.64
CA ALA A 49 3.91 -8.18 7.38
C ALA A 49 2.52 -8.81 7.49
N ASP A 50 1.47 -8.02 7.69
CA ASP A 50 0.08 -8.43 7.70
C ASP A 50 -0.38 -8.98 6.32
N MET A 51 0.03 -8.36 5.23
CA MET A 51 -0.29 -8.80 3.87
C MET A 51 0.36 -10.16 3.58
N TRP A 52 1.63 -10.35 3.98
CA TRP A 52 2.30 -11.64 3.86
C TRP A 52 1.65 -12.72 4.72
N ALA A 53 1.29 -12.38 5.96
CA ALA A 53 0.61 -13.31 6.86
C ALA A 53 -0.74 -13.77 6.28
N VAL A 54 -1.53 -12.87 5.71
CA VAL A 54 -2.78 -13.23 5.02
C VAL A 54 -2.51 -14.21 3.87
N LEU A 55 -1.57 -13.88 2.98
CA LEU A 55 -1.27 -14.70 1.80
C LEU A 55 -0.78 -16.09 2.19
N TRP A 56 0.15 -16.18 3.14
CA TRP A 56 0.71 -17.46 3.58
C TRP A 56 -0.31 -18.32 4.33
N ASN A 57 -1.21 -17.72 5.10
CA ASN A 57 -2.29 -18.45 5.76
C ASN A 57 -3.36 -18.95 4.78
N LEU A 58 -3.59 -18.23 3.66
CA LEU A 58 -4.40 -18.74 2.55
C LEU A 58 -3.75 -19.99 1.93
N TRP A 59 -2.46 -19.92 1.59
CA TRP A 59 -1.73 -21.05 1.02
C TRP A 59 -1.65 -22.25 1.97
N LYS A 60 -1.37 -22.01 3.26
CA LYS A 60 -1.35 -23.04 4.30
C LYS A 60 -2.68 -23.79 4.42
N ARG A 61 -3.80 -23.14 4.09
CA ARG A 61 -5.14 -23.71 4.07
C ARG A 61 -5.55 -24.25 2.67
N GLY A 62 -4.60 -24.38 1.76
CA GLY A 62 -4.84 -24.91 0.41
C GLY A 62 -5.71 -23.99 -0.46
N LYS A 63 -5.79 -22.69 -0.13
CA LYS A 63 -6.53 -21.73 -0.96
C LYS A 63 -5.71 -21.33 -2.16
N HIS A 64 -6.34 -21.38 -3.34
CA HIS A 64 -5.76 -20.83 -4.56
C HIS A 64 -5.79 -19.31 -4.49
N THR A 65 -4.69 -18.67 -4.90
CA THR A 65 -4.58 -17.23 -5.05
C THR A 65 -4.04 -16.93 -6.43
N GLU A 66 -4.55 -15.88 -7.05
CA GLU A 66 -4.09 -15.45 -8.37
C GLU A 66 -3.94 -13.92 -8.42
N VAL A 67 -3.07 -13.45 -9.30
CA VAL A 67 -2.99 -12.04 -9.70
C VAL A 67 -3.95 -11.86 -10.87
N THR A 68 -4.83 -10.86 -10.78
CA THR A 68 -5.82 -10.58 -11.81
C THR A 68 -5.78 -9.12 -12.23
N ASP A 69 -5.89 -8.85 -13.53
CA ASP A 69 -5.94 -7.50 -14.08
C ASP A 69 -7.16 -6.71 -13.57
N ALA A 70 -8.22 -7.40 -13.13
CA ALA A 70 -9.38 -6.78 -12.52
C ALA A 70 -9.06 -6.05 -11.19
N LEU A 71 -7.92 -6.35 -10.56
CA LEU A 71 -7.42 -5.69 -9.36
C LEU A 71 -6.11 -4.93 -9.63
N ASP A 72 -5.73 -4.76 -10.90
CA ASP A 72 -4.56 -3.97 -11.25
C ASP A 72 -4.75 -2.49 -10.84
N PHE A 73 -3.66 -1.83 -10.50
CA PHE A 73 -3.73 -0.48 -9.95
C PHE A 73 -2.62 0.43 -10.48
N SER A 74 -2.91 1.73 -10.46
CA SER A 74 -1.92 2.78 -10.70
C SER A 74 -1.43 3.37 -9.38
N TRP A 75 -0.14 3.63 -9.31
CA TRP A 75 0.46 4.38 -8.22
C TRP A 75 0.35 5.88 -8.45
N SER A 76 0.55 6.68 -7.41
CA SER A 76 0.63 8.15 -7.53
C SER A 76 1.71 8.59 -8.54
N VAL A 77 2.83 7.87 -8.60
CA VAL A 77 3.96 8.15 -9.49
C VAL A 77 3.78 7.61 -10.92
N THR A 78 2.74 6.82 -11.16
CA THR A 78 2.42 6.30 -12.51
C THR A 78 2.04 7.45 -13.45
N PRO A 79 2.39 7.40 -14.75
CA PRO A 79 1.97 8.42 -15.72
C PRO A 79 0.46 8.64 -15.73
N ALA A 80 0.02 9.89 -15.88
CA ALA A 80 -1.40 10.27 -15.77
C ALA A 80 -2.31 9.56 -16.80
N ASN A 81 -1.78 9.17 -17.96
CA ASN A 81 -2.54 8.44 -18.99
C ASN A 81 -2.90 7.00 -18.59
N GLU A 82 -2.33 6.47 -17.51
CA GLU A 82 -2.67 5.16 -16.96
C GLU A 82 -3.89 5.21 -16.03
N TRP A 83 -4.31 6.39 -15.57
CA TRP A 83 -5.41 6.58 -14.64
C TRP A 83 -6.71 5.89 -15.06
N PHE A 84 -7.08 6.01 -16.34
CA PHE A 84 -8.32 5.42 -16.87
C PHE A 84 -8.17 3.98 -17.36
N LYS A 85 -6.95 3.44 -17.35
CA LYS A 85 -6.69 2.08 -17.83
C LYS A 85 -6.75 1.04 -16.71
N ARG A 86 -6.63 1.49 -15.46
CA ARG A 86 -6.56 0.62 -14.29
C ARG A 86 -7.74 0.85 -13.37
N PRO A 87 -8.37 -0.21 -12.84
CA PRO A 87 -9.59 -0.09 -12.05
C PRO A 87 -9.36 0.52 -10.65
N ILE A 88 -8.14 0.48 -10.14
CA ILE A 88 -7.80 0.93 -8.78
C ILE A 88 -6.71 2.00 -8.84
N TYR A 89 -6.84 3.02 -8.00
CA TYR A 89 -5.75 3.95 -7.70
C TYR A 89 -5.22 3.72 -6.29
N HIS A 90 -3.92 3.46 -6.19
CA HIS A 90 -3.22 3.31 -4.92
C HIS A 90 -2.46 4.60 -4.59
N ASN A 91 -2.99 5.40 -3.66
CA ASN A 91 -2.38 6.66 -3.24
C ASN A 91 -1.14 6.42 -2.36
N ALA A 92 -0.06 5.95 -3.00
CA ALA A 92 1.23 5.69 -2.37
C ALA A 92 2.39 6.00 -3.34
N GLY A 93 3.61 5.94 -2.85
CA GLY A 93 4.82 6.12 -3.63
C GLY A 93 5.30 7.57 -3.76
N VAL A 94 4.53 8.56 -3.29
CA VAL A 94 4.98 9.96 -3.19
C VAL A 94 5.61 10.19 -1.82
N THR A 95 6.70 10.93 -1.80
CA THR A 95 7.41 11.36 -0.60
C THR A 95 7.51 12.89 -0.55
N ASP A 96 7.83 13.44 0.60
CA ASP A 96 8.00 14.89 0.79
C ASP A 96 9.05 15.53 -0.14
N SER A 97 10.00 14.75 -0.65
CA SER A 97 11.00 15.23 -1.62
C SER A 97 10.44 15.47 -3.03
N MET A 98 9.30 14.88 -3.38
CA MET A 98 8.65 15.01 -4.70
C MET A 98 7.70 16.21 -4.71
N LYS A 99 8.28 17.42 -4.77
CA LYS A 99 7.54 18.68 -4.57
C LYS A 99 6.51 19.02 -5.65
N ASP A 100 6.58 18.38 -6.80
CA ASP A 100 5.64 18.53 -7.92
C ASP A 100 4.47 17.55 -7.87
N MET A 101 4.40 16.68 -6.84
CA MET A 101 3.35 15.69 -6.68
C MET A 101 2.50 15.96 -5.44
N PHE A 102 1.25 15.53 -5.48
CA PHE A 102 0.39 15.57 -4.31
C PHE A 102 0.85 14.53 -3.28
N TYR A 103 1.34 14.99 -2.14
CA TYR A 103 1.78 14.15 -1.03
C TYR A 103 0.80 14.22 0.14
N LYS A 104 -0.01 13.18 0.31
CA LYS A 104 -1.03 13.12 1.37
C LYS A 104 -0.48 13.24 2.80
N GLY A 105 0.78 12.87 3.02
CA GLY A 105 1.41 12.92 4.34
C GLY A 105 1.57 14.32 4.92
N LEU A 106 1.44 15.37 4.09
CA LEU A 106 1.43 16.78 4.57
C LEU A 106 0.06 17.19 5.15
N TYR A 107 -0.99 16.38 4.94
CA TYR A 107 -2.39 16.74 5.24
C TYR A 107 -3.05 15.70 6.13
N ILE A 108 -2.37 15.36 7.25
CA ILE A 108 -2.88 14.36 8.22
C ILE A 108 -3.93 15.00 9.12
N ASP A 109 -3.69 16.24 9.54
CA ASP A 109 -4.51 16.94 10.53
C ASP A 109 -5.44 18.00 9.92
N GLU A 110 -5.27 18.32 8.64
CA GLU A 110 -6.06 19.31 7.92
C GLU A 110 -6.32 18.93 6.46
N LEU A 111 -7.35 19.51 5.86
CA LEU A 111 -7.64 19.27 4.45
C LEU A 111 -6.63 19.97 3.54
N PRO A 112 -6.26 19.35 2.40
CA PRO A 112 -5.38 19.99 1.43
C PRO A 112 -6.00 21.26 0.85
N PRO A 113 -5.19 22.31 0.61
CA PRO A 113 -5.65 23.49 -0.14
C PRO A 113 -6.14 23.11 -1.54
N LEU A 114 -7.12 23.84 -2.06
CA LEU A 114 -7.69 23.61 -3.40
C LEU A 114 -6.88 24.23 -4.54
N ASP A 115 -5.85 25.01 -4.22
CA ASP A 115 -5.01 25.77 -5.18
C ASP A 115 -3.56 25.27 -5.26
N LEU A 116 -3.29 24.02 -4.81
CA LEU A 116 -1.96 23.45 -4.91
C LEU A 116 -1.51 23.31 -6.36
N ASN A 117 -0.27 23.71 -6.61
CA ASN A 117 0.37 23.50 -7.90
C ASN A 117 0.92 22.07 -7.99
N VAL A 118 0.11 21.14 -8.52
CA VAL A 118 0.48 19.73 -8.70
C VAL A 118 0.79 19.49 -10.17
N GLY A 119 1.94 18.86 -10.45
CA GLY A 119 2.37 18.50 -11.81
C GLY A 119 1.40 17.52 -12.49
N LYS A 120 1.05 17.79 -13.74
CA LYS A 120 -0.03 17.09 -14.48
C LYS A 120 0.35 15.73 -15.06
N GLU A 121 1.64 15.37 -14.98
CA GLU A 121 2.22 14.23 -15.68
C GLU A 121 1.97 12.88 -14.97
N ARG A 122 1.44 12.90 -13.74
CA ARG A 122 1.31 11.72 -12.88
C ARG A 122 -0.11 11.52 -12.37
N CYS A 123 -0.43 10.29 -11.98
CA CYS A 123 -1.73 9.94 -11.41
C CYS A 123 -2.03 10.69 -10.11
N SER A 124 -1.03 11.16 -9.35
CA SER A 124 -1.23 12.02 -8.18
C SER A 124 -1.99 13.30 -8.51
N TYR A 125 -1.79 13.88 -9.72
CA TYR A 125 -2.57 15.01 -10.20
C TYR A 125 -4.03 14.63 -10.42
N MET A 126 -4.30 13.47 -11.02
CA MET A 126 -5.67 13.01 -11.27
C MET A 126 -6.43 12.81 -9.96
N TYR A 127 -5.77 12.24 -8.95
CA TYR A 127 -6.34 12.10 -7.60
C TYR A 127 -6.65 13.46 -6.97
N TYR A 128 -5.68 14.41 -7.01
CA TYR A 128 -5.89 15.75 -6.48
C TYR A 128 -7.03 16.48 -7.21
N LYS A 129 -7.16 16.28 -8.52
CA LYS A 129 -8.26 16.81 -9.31
C LYS A 129 -9.62 16.27 -8.86
N MET A 130 -9.72 14.97 -8.56
CA MET A 130 -10.94 14.37 -8.01
C MET A 130 -11.28 14.94 -6.62
N TYR A 131 -10.26 15.17 -5.78
CA TYR A 131 -10.44 15.85 -4.50
C TYR A 131 -11.00 17.27 -4.68
N GLN A 132 -10.42 18.08 -5.58
CA GLN A 132 -10.94 19.42 -5.88
C GLN A 132 -12.42 19.39 -6.30
N MET A 133 -12.81 18.42 -7.15
CA MET A 133 -14.20 18.27 -7.61
C MET A 133 -15.15 17.85 -6.50
N ALA A 134 -14.69 17.08 -5.52
CA ALA A 134 -15.51 16.63 -4.39
C ALA A 134 -15.64 17.67 -3.27
N ALA A 135 -14.78 18.69 -3.24
CA ALA A 135 -14.75 19.74 -2.22
C ALA A 135 -15.61 20.97 -2.59
N ILE A 136 -16.28 20.95 -3.75
CA ILE A 136 -17.23 21.99 -4.22
C ILE A 136 -18.65 21.52 -3.91
#